data_4f8b77ad12e01b1a0c9c14aa3e440b3b
#
_entry.id   4f8b77ad12e01b1a0c9c14aa3e440b3b
#
_cell.length_a   1.000
_cell.length_b   1.000
_cell.length_c   1.000
_cell.angle_alpha   90.00
_cell.angle_beta   90.00
_cell.angle_gamma   90.00
#
_symmetry.space_group_name_H-M   'P 1'
#
loop_
_entity.id
_entity.type
_entity.pdbx_description
1 polymer ?
#
loop_
_entity_poly.entity_id
_entity_poly.type
_entity_poly.pdbx_seq_one_letter_code
_entity_poly.pdbx_strand_id
1 'polypeptide(L)'
;MTNNLIHKNFKLAGELHSSNDLIESLKDNTDYYNFLTSWFDENDFILVKTSGSTGTPKEIKLKKIDLISSSKLTADYFNLKPGDKVINCLPVEYIAGKMMLVRSLVLGLDLYLFPVNSSPIKQIQKNYDLIAFTPMQLENSILFIDRIKNVLVGGSAVNENLKQKILNINTNVYETYGMTETITHVAVRNLSMGEKEFTTLPGIEIGEKDNCLFIKPNHLTIEMVQTNDIVEFTNKNQFLLIGRRDFIINSGGVKLNPEFIEKKLSKYISADFIISSIDHGKFGEVVALVFKKNIPDDYNKAFTHLSKYEIPKEVLVIENFPENNGKINRVKIRSIINNS
;
A
#
# COMPACT_ATOMS: atom_id res chain seq x y z
N MET A 1 -19.52 19.59 -17.82
CA MET A 1 -18.93 19.09 -16.55
C MET A 1 -17.40 18.99 -16.55
N THR A 2 -16.71 19.54 -17.52
CA THR A 2 -15.24 19.44 -17.71
C THR A 2 -14.40 20.40 -16.84
N ASN A 3 -15.01 21.36 -16.15
CA ASN A 3 -14.26 22.43 -15.46
C ASN A 3 -13.55 22.03 -14.16
N ASN A 4 -13.65 20.78 -13.70
CA ASN A 4 -13.06 20.35 -12.41
C ASN A 4 -11.96 19.27 -12.54
N LEU A 5 -11.58 18.87 -13.76
CA LEU A 5 -10.59 17.82 -13.96
C LEU A 5 -9.15 18.32 -13.91
N ILE A 6 -8.93 19.62 -14.11
CA ILE A 6 -7.64 20.28 -13.95
C ILE A 6 -7.82 21.65 -13.31
N HIS A 7 -7.09 21.91 -12.25
CA HIS A 7 -7.11 23.19 -11.55
C HIS A 7 -6.24 24.21 -12.29
N LYS A 8 -6.66 25.47 -12.36
CA LYS A 8 -5.97 26.55 -13.06
C LYS A 8 -4.51 26.79 -12.61
N ASN A 9 -4.18 26.40 -11.39
CA ASN A 9 -2.83 26.53 -10.82
C ASN A 9 -1.99 25.26 -10.95
N PHE A 10 -2.49 24.21 -11.62
CA PHE A 10 -1.72 23.00 -11.83
C PHE A 10 -0.42 23.30 -12.57
N LYS A 11 0.68 22.73 -12.08
CA LYS A 11 1.99 22.84 -12.73
C LYS A 11 2.65 21.47 -12.90
N LEU A 12 3.39 21.33 -13.96
CA LEU A 12 4.34 20.23 -14.15
C LEU A 12 5.74 20.82 -14.12
N ALA A 13 6.52 20.46 -13.10
CA ALA A 13 7.90 20.92 -12.88
C ALA A 13 8.06 22.46 -12.86
N GLY A 14 7.05 23.17 -12.34
CA GLY A 14 7.03 24.64 -12.25
C GLY A 14 6.32 25.36 -13.39
N GLU A 15 5.96 24.66 -14.47
CA GLU A 15 5.31 25.25 -15.64
C GLU A 15 3.78 24.98 -15.62
N LEU A 16 2.99 26.00 -15.93
CA LEU A 16 1.53 25.86 -16.05
C LEU A 16 1.18 25.10 -17.33
N HIS A 17 0.22 24.19 -17.23
CA HIS A 17 -0.28 23.41 -18.36
C HIS A 17 -1.81 23.46 -18.41
N SER A 18 -2.36 23.64 -19.62
CA SER A 18 -3.74 23.24 -19.92
C SER A 18 -3.82 21.71 -20.10
N SER A 19 -5.03 21.15 -20.21
CA SER A 19 -5.20 19.72 -20.46
C SER A 19 -4.53 19.25 -21.75
N ASN A 20 -4.65 20.03 -22.82
CA ASN A 20 -4.06 19.70 -24.12
C ASN A 20 -2.53 19.80 -24.09
N ASP A 21 -1.97 20.85 -23.49
CA ASP A 21 -0.53 21.03 -23.35
C ASP A 21 0.09 19.90 -22.52
N LEU A 22 -0.62 19.46 -21.47
CA LEU A 22 -0.16 18.37 -20.62
C LEU A 22 -0.13 17.02 -21.37
N ILE A 23 -1.20 16.70 -22.12
CA ILE A 23 -1.24 15.49 -22.94
C ILE A 23 -0.10 15.50 -23.95
N GLU A 24 0.13 16.63 -24.64
CA GLU A 24 1.19 16.77 -25.63
C GLU A 24 2.58 16.66 -24.98
N SER A 25 2.81 17.27 -23.81
CA SER A 25 4.10 17.23 -23.11
C SER A 25 4.49 15.85 -22.62
N LEU A 26 3.52 14.94 -22.40
CA LEU A 26 3.74 13.58 -21.91
C LEU A 26 3.42 12.49 -22.94
N LYS A 27 3.25 12.86 -24.22
CA LYS A 27 2.88 11.90 -25.29
C LYS A 27 3.87 10.75 -25.52
N ASP A 28 5.14 11.00 -25.27
CA ASP A 28 6.21 9.99 -25.43
C ASP A 28 6.22 8.97 -24.29
N ASN A 29 5.52 9.25 -23.18
CA ASN A 29 5.31 8.31 -22.10
C ASN A 29 3.90 7.69 -22.24
N THR A 30 3.84 6.50 -22.80
CA THR A 30 2.60 5.80 -23.14
C THR A 30 1.63 5.69 -21.95
N ASP A 31 2.11 5.42 -20.73
CA ASP A 31 1.26 5.23 -19.57
C ASP A 31 0.60 6.54 -19.15
N TYR A 32 1.36 7.64 -19.13
CA TYR A 32 0.82 8.97 -18.83
C TYR A 32 -0.14 9.44 -19.93
N TYR A 33 0.23 9.26 -21.19
CA TYR A 33 -0.60 9.62 -22.34
C TYR A 33 -1.95 8.91 -22.29
N ASN A 34 -1.96 7.59 -22.15
CA ASN A 34 -3.18 6.79 -22.09
C ASN A 34 -4.06 7.18 -20.90
N PHE A 35 -3.44 7.41 -19.72
CA PHE A 35 -4.19 7.84 -18.56
C PHE A 35 -4.81 9.24 -18.75
N LEU A 36 -4.02 10.23 -19.19
CA LEU A 36 -4.48 11.60 -19.39
C LEU A 36 -5.59 11.67 -20.45
N THR A 37 -5.46 10.93 -21.55
CA THR A 37 -6.49 10.85 -22.57
C THR A 37 -7.81 10.31 -21.98
N SER A 38 -7.75 9.25 -21.17
CA SER A 38 -8.96 8.71 -20.49
C SER A 38 -9.46 9.60 -19.35
N TRP A 39 -8.57 10.37 -18.70
CA TRP A 39 -8.96 11.33 -17.66
C TRP A 39 -9.74 12.50 -18.21
N PHE A 40 -9.34 13.01 -19.39
CA PHE A 40 -9.96 14.18 -20.02
C PHE A 40 -11.04 13.83 -21.07
N ASP A 41 -11.32 12.55 -21.31
CA ASP A 41 -12.42 12.13 -22.19
C ASP A 41 -13.80 12.43 -21.57
N GLU A 42 -14.87 12.18 -22.35
CA GLU A 42 -16.26 12.43 -21.95
C GLU A 42 -16.82 11.39 -20.96
N ASN A 43 -16.14 10.26 -20.75
CA ASN A 43 -16.61 9.26 -19.80
C ASN A 43 -16.54 9.78 -18.36
N ASP A 44 -17.48 9.39 -17.52
CA ASP A 44 -17.50 9.73 -16.09
C ASP A 44 -16.66 8.78 -15.22
N PHE A 45 -15.96 7.82 -15.82
CA PHE A 45 -15.14 6.81 -15.17
C PHE A 45 -13.80 6.61 -15.86
N ILE A 46 -12.86 5.98 -15.14
CA ILE A 46 -11.62 5.41 -15.69
C ILE A 46 -11.59 3.90 -15.43
N LEU A 47 -10.86 3.16 -16.26
CA LEU A 47 -10.58 1.74 -16.06
C LEU A 47 -9.27 1.58 -15.27
N VAL A 48 -9.31 0.74 -14.25
CA VAL A 48 -8.14 0.43 -13.43
C VAL A 48 -8.02 -1.08 -13.24
N LYS A 49 -6.81 -1.60 -13.46
CA LYS A 49 -6.51 -3.01 -13.17
C LYS A 49 -6.16 -3.17 -11.70
N THR A 50 -6.83 -4.09 -11.02
CA THR A 50 -6.45 -4.46 -9.66
C THR A 50 -5.23 -5.37 -9.70
N SER A 51 -4.34 -5.24 -8.73
CA SER A 51 -3.15 -6.11 -8.63
C SER A 51 -3.47 -7.56 -8.25
N GLY A 52 -4.74 -7.88 -7.95
CA GLY A 52 -5.24 -9.22 -7.64
C GLY A 52 -4.36 -9.98 -6.64
N SER A 53 -4.62 -9.89 -5.34
CA SER A 53 -3.93 -10.71 -4.33
C SER A 53 -4.19 -12.22 -4.50
N THR A 54 -5.21 -12.58 -5.28
CA THR A 54 -5.72 -13.94 -5.44
C THR A 54 -5.60 -14.51 -6.86
N GLY A 55 -4.96 -13.80 -7.83
CA GLY A 55 -4.84 -14.35 -9.18
C GLY A 55 -4.88 -13.32 -10.31
N THR A 56 -5.74 -13.53 -11.30
CA THR A 56 -5.84 -12.71 -12.52
C THR A 56 -6.26 -11.27 -12.18
N PRO A 57 -5.55 -10.25 -12.68
CA PRO A 57 -5.94 -8.86 -12.52
C PRO A 57 -7.38 -8.65 -13.03
N LYS A 58 -8.22 -8.01 -12.21
CA LYS A 58 -9.57 -7.63 -12.62
C LYS A 58 -9.58 -6.16 -13.00
N GLU A 59 -10.26 -5.86 -14.08
CA GLU A 59 -10.50 -4.48 -14.48
C GLU A 59 -11.76 -3.96 -13.80
N ILE A 60 -11.63 -2.81 -13.11
CA ILE A 60 -12.75 -2.16 -12.43
C ILE A 60 -12.93 -0.74 -12.95
N LYS A 61 -14.18 -0.29 -12.95
CA LYS A 61 -14.55 1.10 -13.27
C LYS A 61 -14.55 1.93 -12.01
N LEU A 62 -13.78 3.02 -12.02
CA LEU A 62 -13.75 4.00 -10.95
C LEU A 62 -14.31 5.32 -11.48
N LYS A 63 -15.30 5.88 -10.80
CA LYS A 63 -15.91 7.15 -11.22
C LYS A 63 -14.94 8.32 -10.99
N LYS A 64 -14.81 9.21 -11.95
CA LYS A 64 -13.94 10.38 -11.85
C LYS A 64 -14.30 11.26 -10.64
N ILE A 65 -15.60 11.38 -10.32
CA ILE A 65 -16.05 12.12 -9.13
C ILE A 65 -15.52 11.53 -7.82
N ASP A 66 -15.38 10.20 -7.73
CA ASP A 66 -14.83 9.53 -6.55
C ASP A 66 -13.31 9.78 -6.41
N LEU A 67 -12.56 9.80 -7.53
CA LEU A 67 -11.15 10.15 -7.53
C LEU A 67 -10.93 11.61 -7.09
N ILE A 68 -11.80 12.51 -7.56
CA ILE A 68 -11.80 13.93 -7.15
C ILE A 68 -12.09 14.06 -5.65
N SER A 69 -13.11 13.37 -5.14
CA SER A 69 -13.49 13.41 -3.72
C SER A 69 -12.38 12.85 -2.83
N SER A 70 -11.77 11.73 -3.22
CA SER A 70 -10.63 11.15 -2.51
C SER A 70 -9.40 12.07 -2.52
N SER A 71 -9.17 12.80 -3.63
CA SER A 71 -8.08 13.80 -3.71
C SER A 71 -8.29 14.95 -2.72
N LYS A 72 -9.51 15.45 -2.61
CA LYS A 72 -9.87 16.52 -1.66
C LYS A 72 -9.72 16.05 -0.21
N LEU A 73 -10.20 14.84 0.12
CA LEU A 73 -10.04 14.27 1.46
C LEU A 73 -8.55 14.15 1.86
N THR A 74 -7.69 13.73 0.92
CA THR A 74 -6.24 13.70 1.15
C THR A 74 -5.69 15.11 1.37
N ALA A 75 -6.14 16.11 0.58
CA ALA A 75 -5.70 17.49 0.74
C ALA A 75 -6.08 18.06 2.11
N ASP A 76 -7.30 17.84 2.54
CA ASP A 76 -7.81 18.31 3.84
C ASP A 76 -6.99 17.70 4.99
N TYR A 77 -6.71 16.39 4.93
CA TYR A 77 -5.95 15.72 5.97
C TYR A 77 -4.48 16.19 6.06
N PHE A 78 -3.80 16.34 4.93
CA PHE A 78 -2.39 16.75 4.87
C PHE A 78 -2.20 18.26 4.72
N ASN A 79 -3.31 19.04 4.71
CA ASN A 79 -3.32 20.49 4.51
C ASN A 79 -2.56 20.91 3.24
N LEU A 80 -2.83 20.21 2.12
CA LEU A 80 -2.25 20.52 0.81
C LEU A 80 -2.99 21.70 0.18
N LYS A 81 -2.23 22.60 -0.46
CA LYS A 81 -2.74 23.81 -1.09
C LYS A 81 -2.27 23.93 -2.54
N PRO A 82 -3.01 24.65 -3.39
CA PRO A 82 -2.53 24.95 -4.74
C PRO A 82 -1.12 25.54 -4.74
N GLY A 83 -0.24 24.95 -5.55
CA GLY A 83 1.18 25.33 -5.64
C GLY A 83 2.13 24.52 -4.76
N ASP A 84 1.63 23.69 -3.84
CA ASP A 84 2.47 22.74 -3.10
C ASP A 84 3.16 21.78 -4.06
N LYS A 85 4.42 21.47 -3.77
CA LYS A 85 5.27 20.64 -4.63
C LYS A 85 5.17 19.17 -4.24
N VAL A 86 4.82 18.35 -5.21
CA VAL A 86 4.67 16.90 -4.97
C VAL A 86 5.45 16.07 -5.97
N ILE A 87 5.88 14.89 -5.54
CA ILE A 87 6.64 13.95 -6.38
C ILE A 87 5.77 12.75 -6.70
N ASN A 88 5.72 12.36 -7.99
CA ASN A 88 5.26 11.04 -8.40
C ASN A 88 6.42 10.21 -8.93
N CYS A 89 6.71 9.10 -8.27
CA CYS A 89 7.69 8.09 -8.66
C CYS A 89 7.08 6.67 -8.71
N LEU A 90 5.74 6.62 -8.73
CA LEU A 90 4.97 5.37 -8.84
C LEU A 90 4.43 5.21 -10.27
N PRO A 91 4.30 3.97 -10.77
CA PRO A 91 3.73 3.73 -12.07
C PRO A 91 2.29 4.22 -12.16
N VAL A 92 1.96 4.99 -13.19
CA VAL A 92 0.60 5.50 -13.44
C VAL A 92 -0.35 4.38 -13.92
N GLU A 93 0.19 3.23 -14.28
CA GLU A 93 -0.60 2.03 -14.55
C GLU A 93 -1.43 1.61 -13.33
N TYR A 94 -0.89 1.78 -12.11
CA TYR A 94 -1.54 1.42 -10.86
C TYR A 94 -2.21 2.60 -10.17
N ILE A 95 -3.21 2.30 -9.32
CA ILE A 95 -4.03 3.33 -8.67
C ILE A 95 -3.20 4.34 -7.84
N ALA A 96 -2.12 3.91 -7.20
CA ALA A 96 -1.30 4.79 -6.37
C ALA A 96 -0.63 5.90 -7.21
N GLY A 97 0.00 5.56 -8.35
CA GLY A 97 0.58 6.53 -9.27
C GLY A 97 -0.49 7.41 -9.95
N LYS A 98 -1.62 6.79 -10.37
CA LYS A 98 -2.77 7.55 -10.88
C LYS A 98 -3.25 8.60 -9.89
N MET A 99 -3.39 8.24 -8.61
CA MET A 99 -3.90 9.16 -7.61
C MET A 99 -2.92 10.27 -7.25
N MET A 100 -1.61 10.08 -7.39
CA MET A 100 -0.65 11.19 -7.27
C MET A 100 -0.85 12.21 -8.40
N LEU A 101 -1.08 11.73 -9.63
CA LEU A 101 -1.37 12.60 -10.77
C LEU A 101 -2.73 13.29 -10.63
N VAL A 102 -3.80 12.55 -10.29
CA VAL A 102 -5.15 13.11 -10.11
C VAL A 102 -5.18 14.17 -9.01
N ARG A 103 -4.54 13.91 -7.86
CA ARG A 103 -4.40 14.89 -6.78
C ARG A 103 -3.75 16.17 -7.29
N SER A 104 -2.66 16.04 -8.03
CA SER A 104 -1.94 17.19 -8.56
C SER A 104 -2.80 18.00 -9.51
N LEU A 105 -3.49 17.33 -10.43
CA LEU A 105 -4.40 17.97 -11.40
C LEU A 105 -5.55 18.71 -10.70
N VAL A 106 -6.25 18.01 -9.80
CA VAL A 106 -7.49 18.52 -9.19
C VAL A 106 -7.23 19.59 -8.14
N LEU A 107 -6.13 19.49 -7.41
CA LEU A 107 -5.79 20.39 -6.31
C LEU A 107 -4.89 21.56 -6.74
N GLY A 108 -4.41 21.57 -7.99
CA GLY A 108 -3.52 22.62 -8.49
C GLY A 108 -2.10 22.56 -7.91
N LEU A 109 -1.59 21.36 -7.68
CA LEU A 109 -0.26 21.15 -7.14
C LEU A 109 0.81 21.29 -8.24
N ASP A 110 2.06 21.52 -7.83
CA ASP A 110 3.23 21.51 -8.71
C ASP A 110 3.85 20.11 -8.70
N LEU A 111 3.56 19.33 -9.76
CA LEU A 111 3.94 17.93 -9.88
C LEU A 111 5.34 17.76 -10.47
N TYR A 112 6.16 16.99 -9.82
CA TYR A 112 7.48 16.56 -10.31
C TYR A 112 7.46 15.05 -10.56
N LEU A 113 7.81 14.64 -11.77
CA LEU A 113 7.91 13.23 -12.16
C LEU A 113 9.34 12.74 -11.93
N PHE A 114 9.48 11.71 -11.09
CA PHE A 114 10.76 11.08 -10.79
C PHE A 114 10.78 9.66 -11.37
N PRO A 115 11.98 9.07 -11.55
CA PRO A 115 12.09 7.73 -12.13
C PRO A 115 11.31 6.67 -11.34
N VAL A 116 10.59 5.83 -12.08
CA VAL A 116 9.87 4.67 -11.53
C VAL A 116 10.86 3.51 -11.37
N ASN A 117 11.50 3.45 -10.22
CA ASN A 117 12.43 2.37 -9.86
C ASN A 117 12.45 2.16 -8.34
N SER A 118 13.28 1.23 -7.87
CA SER A 118 13.38 0.91 -6.43
C SER A 118 14.09 1.98 -5.60
N SER A 119 14.81 2.93 -6.23
CA SER A 119 15.55 4.00 -5.55
C SER A 119 15.33 5.33 -6.29
N PRO A 120 14.10 5.86 -6.28
CA PRO A 120 13.73 7.01 -7.12
C PRO A 120 14.37 8.32 -6.66
N ILE A 121 14.76 8.42 -5.38
CA ILE A 121 15.40 9.60 -4.80
C ILE A 121 16.80 9.23 -4.36
N LYS A 122 17.79 9.91 -4.94
CA LYS A 122 19.20 9.83 -4.52
C LYS A 122 19.73 11.18 -4.02
N GLN A 123 19.10 12.28 -4.47
CA GLN A 123 19.39 13.64 -4.06
C GLN A 123 18.23 14.53 -4.41
N ILE A 124 17.80 15.37 -3.48
CA ILE A 124 16.79 16.41 -3.72
C ILE A 124 17.34 17.77 -3.29
N GLN A 125 17.14 18.78 -4.14
CA GLN A 125 17.61 20.15 -3.87
C GLN A 125 16.48 21.08 -3.42
N LYS A 126 15.22 20.74 -3.76
CA LYS A 126 14.04 21.52 -3.40
C LYS A 126 13.31 20.87 -2.22
N ASN A 127 12.51 21.66 -1.51
CA ASN A 127 11.56 21.13 -0.55
C ASN A 127 10.30 20.67 -1.28
N TYR A 128 9.72 19.56 -0.80
CA TYR A 128 8.49 18.97 -1.33
C TYR A 128 7.50 18.74 -0.19
N ASP A 129 6.22 18.84 -0.51
CA ASP A 129 5.15 18.72 0.49
C ASP A 129 4.65 17.29 0.64
N LEU A 130 4.64 16.51 -0.46
CA LEU A 130 4.14 15.14 -0.47
C LEU A 130 4.84 14.26 -1.50
N ILE A 131 5.08 13.01 -1.11
CA ILE A 131 5.46 11.91 -1.99
C ILE A 131 4.74 10.63 -1.56
N ALA A 132 4.54 9.69 -2.50
CA ALA A 132 4.09 8.34 -2.18
C ALA A 132 5.15 7.31 -2.59
N PHE A 133 5.41 6.34 -1.71
CA PHE A 133 6.38 5.26 -1.89
C PHE A 133 5.79 3.87 -1.62
N THR A 134 6.39 2.87 -2.21
CA THR A 134 6.37 1.51 -1.65
C THR A 134 7.36 1.41 -0.49
N PRO A 135 7.23 0.42 0.43
CA PRO A 135 8.22 0.24 1.51
C PRO A 135 9.65 0.10 1.01
N MET A 136 9.88 -0.61 -0.10
CA MET A 136 11.20 -0.76 -0.74
C MET A 136 11.76 0.58 -1.21
N GLN A 137 10.93 1.40 -1.88
CA GLN A 137 11.35 2.74 -2.33
C GLN A 137 11.70 3.64 -1.16
N LEU A 138 10.90 3.60 -0.08
CA LEU A 138 11.20 4.36 1.14
C LEU A 138 12.52 3.90 1.77
N GLU A 139 12.73 2.59 1.92
CA GLU A 139 13.95 2.06 2.51
C GLU A 139 15.20 2.49 1.75
N ASN A 140 15.15 2.42 0.42
CA ASN A 140 16.28 2.82 -0.44
C ASN A 140 16.47 4.35 -0.54
N SER A 141 15.47 5.14 -0.18
CA SER A 141 15.49 6.60 -0.26
C SER A 141 15.57 7.30 1.09
N ILE A 142 15.54 6.56 2.21
CA ILE A 142 15.34 7.10 3.55
C ILE A 142 16.38 8.17 3.96
N LEU A 143 17.60 8.09 3.45
CA LEU A 143 18.67 9.06 3.71
C LEU A 143 18.51 10.37 2.93
N PHE A 144 17.56 10.46 2.00
CA PHE A 144 17.41 11.57 1.05
C PHE A 144 16.05 12.27 1.14
N ILE A 145 15.23 11.95 2.14
CA ILE A 145 13.85 12.46 2.26
C ILE A 145 13.70 13.62 3.28
N ASP A 146 14.79 14.13 3.82
CA ASP A 146 14.83 15.21 4.82
C ASP A 146 14.16 16.53 4.35
N ARG A 147 14.06 16.72 3.02
CA ARG A 147 13.38 17.86 2.37
C ARG A 147 11.95 17.57 1.94
N ILE A 148 11.39 16.47 2.40
CA ILE A 148 10.00 16.09 2.12
C ILE A 148 9.20 16.21 3.42
N LYS A 149 8.13 17.00 3.38
CA LYS A 149 7.29 17.23 4.55
C LYS A 149 6.51 15.98 4.95
N ASN A 150 5.83 15.34 3.99
CA ASN A 150 5.00 14.17 4.21
C ASN A 150 5.33 13.06 3.20
N VAL A 151 5.53 11.87 3.70
CA VAL A 151 5.72 10.64 2.91
C VAL A 151 4.57 9.70 3.18
N LEU A 152 3.84 9.32 2.13
CA LEU A 152 2.87 8.23 2.18
C LEU A 152 3.59 6.93 1.83
N VAL A 153 3.45 5.90 2.63
CA VAL A 153 3.99 4.58 2.32
C VAL A 153 2.86 3.55 2.32
N GLY A 154 2.78 2.78 1.25
CA GLY A 154 1.71 1.81 1.08
C GLY A 154 2.03 0.74 0.06
N GLY A 155 1.01 -0.04 -0.27
CA GLY A 155 1.16 -1.16 -1.20
C GLY A 155 1.47 -2.49 -0.49
N SER A 156 2.26 -2.48 0.56
CA SER A 156 2.51 -3.62 1.46
C SER A 156 2.83 -3.12 2.86
N ALA A 157 2.83 -4.01 3.85
CA ALA A 157 3.17 -3.65 5.22
C ALA A 157 4.64 -3.19 5.33
N VAL A 158 4.88 -2.19 6.16
CA VAL A 158 6.23 -1.73 6.53
C VAL A 158 6.79 -2.68 7.58
N ASN A 159 7.97 -3.26 7.33
CA ASN A 159 8.61 -4.16 8.28
C ASN A 159 9.17 -3.42 9.51
N GLU A 160 9.41 -4.16 10.60
CA GLU A 160 9.83 -3.56 11.87
C GLU A 160 11.21 -2.87 11.78
N ASN A 161 12.14 -3.41 10.97
CA ASN A 161 13.45 -2.79 10.78
C ASN A 161 13.34 -1.41 10.12
N LEU A 162 12.49 -1.28 9.10
CA LEU A 162 12.25 0.00 8.44
C LEU A 162 11.52 0.97 9.38
N LYS A 163 10.54 0.50 10.19
CA LYS A 163 9.89 1.34 11.20
C LYS A 163 10.88 1.92 12.20
N GLN A 164 11.86 1.11 12.68
CA GLN A 164 12.91 1.62 13.58
C GLN A 164 13.79 2.70 12.92
N LYS A 165 14.10 2.55 11.62
CA LYS A 165 14.83 3.59 10.88
C LYS A 165 14.01 4.88 10.76
N ILE A 166 12.69 4.77 10.57
CA ILE A 166 11.77 5.91 10.41
C ILE A 166 11.67 6.74 11.71
N LEU A 167 11.71 6.12 12.88
CA LEU A 167 11.67 6.85 14.17
C LEU A 167 12.80 7.88 14.37
N ASN A 168 13.88 7.78 13.60
CA ASN A 168 15.06 8.64 13.74
C ASN A 168 15.14 9.74 12.65
N ILE A 169 14.08 9.97 11.89
CA ILE A 169 14.05 11.00 10.84
C ILE A 169 13.03 12.10 11.15
N ASN A 170 13.29 13.31 10.62
CA ASN A 170 12.42 14.47 10.87
C ASN A 170 11.23 14.56 9.89
N THR A 171 11.17 13.71 8.87
CA THR A 171 10.08 13.67 7.89
C THR A 171 8.88 12.92 8.47
N ASN A 172 7.67 13.44 8.24
CA ASN A 172 6.47 12.70 8.60
C ASN A 172 6.25 11.53 7.64
N VAL A 173 6.30 10.31 8.13
CA VAL A 173 6.06 9.10 7.34
C VAL A 173 4.76 8.45 7.80
N TYR A 174 3.79 8.38 6.89
CA TYR A 174 2.47 7.80 7.13
C TYR A 174 2.34 6.48 6.39
N GLU A 175 2.18 5.40 7.12
CA GLU A 175 1.71 4.15 6.52
C GLU A 175 0.23 4.26 6.22
N THR A 176 -0.16 3.90 5.00
CA THR A 176 -1.52 4.08 4.49
C THR A 176 -2.25 2.74 4.40
N TYR A 177 -3.51 2.72 4.81
CA TYR A 177 -4.41 1.59 4.63
C TYR A 177 -5.52 1.96 3.64
N GLY A 178 -5.68 1.14 2.62
CA GLY A 178 -6.68 1.31 1.56
C GLY A 178 -6.51 0.29 0.45
N MET A 179 -7.41 0.34 -0.51
CA MET A 179 -7.43 -0.56 -1.66
C MET A 179 -7.98 0.16 -2.90
N THR A 180 -7.93 -0.49 -4.06
CA THR A 180 -8.44 0.10 -5.30
C THR A 180 -9.94 0.39 -5.21
N GLU A 181 -10.69 -0.45 -4.52
CA GLU A 181 -12.12 -0.31 -4.30
C GLU A 181 -12.49 0.91 -3.44
N THR A 182 -11.57 1.38 -2.60
CA THR A 182 -11.71 2.63 -1.85
C THR A 182 -11.01 3.81 -2.52
N ILE A 183 -10.66 3.69 -3.80
CA ILE A 183 -9.86 4.62 -4.61
C ILE A 183 -8.42 4.69 -4.12
N THR A 184 -8.22 5.03 -2.85
CA THR A 184 -6.92 5.16 -2.20
C THR A 184 -7.04 4.86 -0.69
N HIS A 185 -6.12 5.43 0.09
CA HIS A 185 -6.12 5.25 1.53
C HIS A 185 -7.36 5.85 2.20
N VAL A 186 -7.88 5.13 3.16
CA VAL A 186 -9.01 5.51 4.02
C VAL A 186 -8.59 5.65 5.48
N ALA A 187 -7.44 5.14 5.83
CA ALA A 187 -6.82 5.30 7.15
C ALA A 187 -5.31 5.43 7.01
N VAL A 188 -4.69 6.04 8.00
CA VAL A 188 -3.25 6.25 8.10
C VAL A 188 -2.76 6.04 9.52
N ARG A 189 -1.46 5.74 9.67
CA ARG A 189 -0.76 5.83 10.95
C ARG A 189 0.59 6.51 10.76
N ASN A 190 0.94 7.42 11.66
CA ASN A 190 2.21 8.13 11.59
C ASN A 190 3.34 7.30 12.21
N LEU A 191 4.16 6.68 11.36
CA LEU A 191 5.28 5.85 11.79
C LEU A 191 6.40 6.67 12.45
N SER A 192 6.58 7.93 12.06
CA SER A 192 7.58 8.82 12.66
C SER A 192 7.24 9.18 14.13
N MET A 193 5.93 9.10 14.47
CA MET A 193 5.44 9.29 15.85
C MET A 193 5.30 7.96 16.62
N GLY A 194 5.65 6.84 15.98
CA GLY A 194 5.53 5.51 16.58
C GLY A 194 4.11 5.00 16.74
N GLU A 195 3.14 5.55 15.99
CA GLU A 195 1.75 5.09 16.03
C GLU A 195 1.65 3.63 15.58
N LYS A 196 0.84 2.86 16.30
CA LYS A 196 0.58 1.44 16.01
C LYS A 196 -0.75 1.25 15.31
N GLU A 197 -1.75 2.02 15.70
CA GLU A 197 -3.11 1.99 15.21
C GLU A 197 -3.24 2.80 13.92
N PHE A 198 -4.03 2.29 12.98
CA PHE A 198 -4.53 3.09 11.87
C PHE A 198 -5.69 3.95 12.34
N THR A 199 -5.63 5.25 12.04
CA THR A 199 -6.73 6.19 12.27
C THR A 199 -7.41 6.48 10.94
N THR A 200 -8.75 6.36 10.89
CA THR A 200 -9.53 6.66 9.67
C THR A 200 -9.46 8.14 9.34
N LEU A 201 -9.46 8.45 8.03
CA LEU A 201 -9.64 9.82 7.56
C LEU A 201 -11.05 10.34 7.91
N PRO A 202 -11.25 11.66 8.00
CA PRO A 202 -12.56 12.24 8.28
C PRO A 202 -13.64 11.73 7.33
N GLY A 203 -14.83 11.40 7.86
CA GLY A 203 -15.94 10.91 7.06
C GLY A 203 -15.85 9.43 6.62
N ILE A 204 -14.87 8.69 7.11
CA ILE A 204 -14.78 7.25 6.92
C ILE A 204 -15.35 6.55 8.16
N GLU A 205 -16.36 5.74 7.97
CA GLU A 205 -16.90 4.85 9.00
C GLU A 205 -16.35 3.45 8.82
N ILE A 206 -16.02 2.79 9.91
CA ILE A 206 -15.54 1.41 9.95
C ILE A 206 -16.32 0.58 10.95
N GLY A 207 -16.35 -0.71 10.71
CA GLY A 207 -16.95 -1.68 11.63
C GLY A 207 -16.59 -3.10 11.23
N GLU A 208 -17.16 -4.06 11.94
CA GLU A 208 -16.93 -5.48 11.72
C GLU A 208 -18.17 -6.15 11.12
N LYS A 209 -17.95 -6.98 10.12
CA LYS A 209 -18.94 -7.89 9.56
C LYS A 209 -18.23 -9.18 9.14
N ASP A 210 -18.78 -10.32 9.53
CA ASP A 210 -18.18 -11.64 9.26
C ASP A 210 -16.74 -11.78 9.77
N ASN A 211 -16.42 -11.20 10.94
CA ASN A 211 -15.09 -11.10 11.56
C ASN A 211 -14.05 -10.38 10.68
N CYS A 212 -14.47 -9.54 9.76
CA CYS A 212 -13.60 -8.73 8.93
C CYS A 212 -14.05 -7.28 8.92
N LEU A 213 -13.09 -6.40 8.69
CA LEU A 213 -13.33 -4.97 8.55
C LEU A 213 -14.27 -4.68 7.38
N PHE A 214 -15.29 -3.86 7.61
CA PHE A 214 -15.97 -3.14 6.53
C PHE A 214 -15.66 -1.64 6.60
N ILE A 215 -15.74 -0.99 5.45
CA ILE A 215 -15.44 0.44 5.28
C ILE A 215 -16.63 1.10 4.58
N LYS A 216 -17.14 2.18 5.16
CA LYS A 216 -18.13 3.07 4.52
C LYS A 216 -17.47 4.42 4.25
N PRO A 217 -17.03 4.66 3.03
CA PRO A 217 -16.39 5.93 2.67
C PRO A 217 -17.44 6.95 2.23
N ASN A 218 -17.98 7.74 3.16
CA ASN A 218 -19.10 8.67 2.93
C ASN A 218 -18.83 9.74 1.85
N HIS A 219 -17.58 9.91 1.44
CA HIS A 219 -17.17 10.83 0.37
C HIS A 219 -17.19 10.20 -1.02
N LEU A 220 -17.41 8.89 -1.12
CA LEU A 220 -17.47 8.14 -2.40
C LEU A 220 -18.91 7.77 -2.74
N THR A 221 -19.13 7.43 -4.01
CA THR A 221 -20.45 6.97 -4.48
C THR A 221 -20.75 5.51 -4.11
N ILE A 222 -19.78 4.76 -3.61
CA ILE A 222 -19.95 3.41 -3.08
C ILE A 222 -20.44 3.47 -1.63
N GLU A 223 -21.40 2.63 -1.29
CA GLU A 223 -21.97 2.63 0.07
C GLU A 223 -21.03 1.95 1.08
N MET A 224 -20.49 0.80 0.72
CA MET A 224 -19.68 -0.02 1.63
C MET A 224 -18.72 -0.92 0.85
N VAL A 225 -17.52 -1.08 1.39
CA VAL A 225 -16.56 -2.09 0.94
C VAL A 225 -16.39 -3.11 2.06
N GLN A 226 -16.72 -4.38 1.78
CA GLN A 226 -16.39 -5.50 2.65
C GLN A 226 -14.97 -5.97 2.35
N THR A 227 -14.12 -6.00 3.35
CA THR A 227 -12.75 -6.49 3.21
C THR A 227 -12.62 -7.95 3.69
N ASN A 228 -11.45 -8.55 3.48
CA ASN A 228 -11.03 -9.80 4.13
C ASN A 228 -9.99 -9.53 5.23
N ASP A 229 -9.85 -8.30 5.66
CA ASP A 229 -8.88 -7.91 6.68
C ASP A 229 -9.47 -8.09 8.08
N ILE A 230 -8.73 -8.78 8.93
CA ILE A 230 -9.06 -9.00 10.34
C ILE A 230 -8.39 -7.86 11.13
N VAL A 231 -9.18 -7.18 11.96
CA VAL A 231 -8.71 -6.04 12.74
C VAL A 231 -9.11 -6.16 14.20
N GLU A 232 -8.42 -5.42 15.05
CA GLU A 232 -8.80 -5.17 16.44
C GLU A 232 -9.11 -3.68 16.59
N PHE A 233 -10.34 -3.34 16.94
CA PHE A 233 -10.74 -1.95 17.16
C PHE A 233 -10.22 -1.46 18.51
N THR A 234 -9.47 -0.36 18.52
CA THR A 234 -9.02 0.30 19.74
C THR A 234 -9.95 1.44 20.14
N ASN A 235 -10.64 2.03 19.17
CA ASN A 235 -11.77 2.93 19.36
C ASN A 235 -12.63 3.05 18.08
N LYS A 236 -13.60 3.97 18.07
CA LYS A 236 -14.59 4.13 16.97
C LYS A 236 -13.97 4.34 15.59
N ASN A 237 -12.82 4.98 15.51
CA ASN A 237 -12.12 5.35 14.26
C ASN A 237 -10.68 4.88 14.20
N GLN A 238 -10.27 3.94 15.07
CA GLN A 238 -8.93 3.38 15.11
C GLN A 238 -8.94 1.87 15.20
N PHE A 239 -7.99 1.25 14.51
CA PHE A 239 -7.83 -0.19 14.51
C PHE A 239 -6.38 -0.63 14.34
N LEU A 240 -6.08 -1.81 14.86
CA LEU A 240 -4.86 -2.57 14.55
C LEU A 240 -5.18 -3.55 13.43
N LEU A 241 -4.38 -3.55 12.39
CA LEU A 241 -4.45 -4.60 11.36
C LEU A 241 -3.78 -5.86 11.89
N ILE A 242 -4.56 -6.93 12.01
CA ILE A 242 -4.09 -8.23 12.54
C ILE A 242 -3.63 -9.14 11.41
N GLY A 243 -4.33 -9.14 10.27
CA GLY A 243 -3.98 -9.93 9.08
C GLY A 243 -5.18 -10.16 8.19
N ARG A 244 -5.09 -11.18 7.30
CA ARG A 244 -6.15 -11.45 6.32
C ARG A 244 -6.78 -12.82 6.53
N ARG A 245 -8.11 -12.87 6.41
CA ARG A 245 -8.89 -14.12 6.47
C ARG A 245 -8.45 -15.14 5.42
N ASP A 246 -8.05 -14.66 4.23
CA ASP A 246 -7.61 -15.51 3.12
C ASP A 246 -6.38 -16.35 3.45
N PHE A 247 -5.58 -15.93 4.41
CA PHE A 247 -4.31 -16.56 4.77
C PHE A 247 -4.36 -17.31 6.10
N ILE A 248 -5.50 -17.32 6.79
CA ILE A 248 -5.64 -18.08 8.04
C ILE A 248 -5.33 -19.56 7.79
N ILE A 249 -4.42 -20.10 8.59
CA ILE A 249 -4.02 -21.50 8.59
C ILE A 249 -4.93 -22.26 9.55
N ASN A 250 -5.58 -23.32 9.09
CA ASN A 250 -6.45 -24.14 9.92
C ASN A 250 -5.73 -25.45 10.32
N SER A 251 -4.96 -25.39 11.40
CA SER A 251 -4.14 -26.51 11.87
C SER A 251 -4.83 -27.26 12.99
N GLY A 252 -5.38 -28.43 12.66
CA GLY A 252 -6.06 -29.29 13.66
C GLY A 252 -7.26 -28.59 14.35
N GLY A 253 -7.99 -27.74 13.63
CA GLY A 253 -9.12 -26.96 14.16
C GLY A 253 -8.73 -25.64 14.83
N VAL A 254 -7.44 -25.35 14.97
CA VAL A 254 -6.93 -24.07 15.47
C VAL A 254 -6.68 -23.12 14.32
N LYS A 255 -7.33 -21.96 14.34
CA LYS A 255 -7.14 -20.90 13.35
C LYS A 255 -5.91 -20.06 13.73
N LEU A 256 -4.88 -20.08 12.90
CA LEU A 256 -3.63 -19.38 13.11
C LEU A 256 -3.45 -18.30 12.05
N ASN A 257 -3.07 -17.11 12.49
CA ASN A 257 -2.79 -16.00 11.58
C ASN A 257 -1.28 -15.98 11.25
N PRO A 258 -0.88 -16.22 9.98
CA PRO A 258 0.52 -16.27 9.58
C PRO A 258 1.24 -14.93 9.78
N GLU A 259 0.58 -13.81 9.50
CA GLU A 259 1.16 -12.47 9.62
C GLU A 259 1.45 -12.12 11.09
N PHE A 260 0.63 -12.62 12.02
CA PHE A 260 0.87 -12.47 13.44
C PHE A 260 2.07 -13.29 13.93
N ILE A 261 2.22 -14.52 13.41
CA ILE A 261 3.39 -15.37 13.68
C ILE A 261 4.66 -14.72 13.12
N GLU A 262 4.60 -14.21 11.89
CA GLU A 262 5.71 -13.46 11.27
C GLU A 262 6.14 -12.27 12.11
N LYS A 263 5.18 -11.49 12.62
CA LYS A 263 5.45 -10.33 13.48
C LYS A 263 6.17 -10.72 14.78
N LYS A 264 5.86 -11.89 15.34
CA LYS A 264 6.58 -12.40 16.51
C LYS A 264 8.01 -12.80 16.15
N LEU A 265 8.18 -13.56 15.06
CA LEU A 265 9.46 -14.09 14.61
C LEU A 265 10.41 -13.02 14.07
N SER A 266 9.91 -11.98 13.41
CA SER A 266 10.71 -10.91 12.80
C SER A 266 11.54 -10.08 13.82
N LYS A 267 11.23 -10.21 15.10
CA LYS A 267 12.04 -9.61 16.18
C LYS A 267 13.36 -10.37 16.44
N TYR A 268 13.43 -11.61 16.00
CA TYR A 268 14.53 -12.53 16.31
C TYR A 268 15.19 -13.10 15.05
N ILE A 269 14.51 -13.08 13.92
CA ILE A 269 14.99 -13.58 12.63
C ILE A 269 15.18 -12.37 11.71
N SER A 270 16.42 -12.13 11.29
CA SER A 270 16.77 -11.01 10.39
C SER A 270 16.69 -11.37 8.91
N ALA A 271 16.62 -12.66 8.57
CA ALA A 271 16.50 -13.12 7.18
C ALA A 271 15.09 -12.86 6.63
N ASP A 272 14.95 -12.81 5.32
CA ASP A 272 13.65 -12.75 4.65
C ASP A 272 12.92 -14.08 4.78
N PHE A 273 11.76 -14.07 5.40
CA PHE A 273 10.91 -15.26 5.56
C PHE A 273 9.43 -14.89 5.50
N ILE A 274 8.60 -15.90 5.28
CA ILE A 274 7.15 -15.83 5.49
C ILE A 274 6.66 -17.08 6.21
N ILE A 275 5.50 -16.96 6.84
CA ILE A 275 4.71 -18.10 7.33
C ILE A 275 3.66 -18.44 6.28
N SER A 276 3.57 -19.72 5.96
CA SER A 276 2.60 -20.29 5.04
C SER A 276 2.02 -21.58 5.61
N SER A 277 1.21 -22.28 4.83
CA SER A 277 0.68 -23.60 5.23
C SER A 277 1.02 -24.68 4.22
N ILE A 278 1.23 -25.89 4.75
CA ILE A 278 1.31 -27.13 3.97
C ILE A 278 0.13 -28.00 4.33
N ASP A 279 -0.44 -28.64 3.33
CA ASP A 279 -1.53 -29.59 3.51
C ASP A 279 -1.01 -30.84 4.26
N HIS A 280 -1.73 -31.28 5.29
CA HIS A 280 -1.32 -32.36 6.15
C HIS A 280 -2.49 -33.31 6.44
N GLY A 281 -2.33 -34.58 6.10
CA GLY A 281 -3.40 -35.58 6.12
C GLY A 281 -4.14 -35.75 7.44
N LYS A 282 -3.51 -35.46 8.59
CA LYS A 282 -4.11 -35.58 9.93
C LYS A 282 -4.67 -34.27 10.46
N PHE A 283 -4.05 -33.13 10.14
CA PHE A 283 -4.37 -31.82 10.74
C PHE A 283 -5.05 -30.85 9.77
N GLY A 284 -5.28 -31.26 8.53
CA GLY A 284 -5.73 -30.42 7.44
C GLY A 284 -4.58 -29.57 6.91
N GLU A 285 -4.13 -28.60 7.70
CA GLU A 285 -2.97 -27.77 7.40
C GLU A 285 -1.99 -27.75 8.57
N VAL A 286 -0.71 -27.51 8.29
CA VAL A 286 0.32 -27.23 9.30
C VAL A 286 1.08 -25.97 8.95
N VAL A 287 1.58 -25.28 9.97
CA VAL A 287 2.38 -24.06 9.81
C VAL A 287 3.72 -24.41 9.18
N ALA A 288 4.10 -23.73 8.12
CA ALA A 288 5.39 -23.79 7.46
C ALA A 288 6.11 -22.44 7.55
N LEU A 289 7.39 -22.46 7.94
CA LEU A 289 8.29 -21.31 7.87
C LEU A 289 9.08 -21.42 6.56
N VAL A 290 8.93 -20.44 5.69
CA VAL A 290 9.55 -20.43 4.36
C VAL A 290 10.56 -19.31 4.31
N PHE A 291 11.83 -19.65 4.14
CA PHE A 291 12.92 -18.70 3.96
C PHE A 291 13.18 -18.41 2.49
N LYS A 292 13.66 -17.17 2.21
CA LYS A 292 14.21 -16.79 0.92
C LYS A 292 15.71 -17.12 0.91
N LYS A 293 16.15 -17.93 -0.04
CA LYS A 293 17.54 -18.35 -0.29
C LYS A 293 18.16 -19.27 0.75
N ASN A 294 18.27 -18.85 2.01
CA ASN A 294 19.05 -19.57 3.02
C ASN A 294 18.30 -19.63 4.36
N ILE A 295 18.50 -20.71 5.10
CA ILE A 295 18.03 -20.87 6.48
C ILE A 295 19.14 -20.34 7.41
N PRO A 296 18.88 -19.36 8.29
CA PRO A 296 19.83 -18.95 9.32
C PRO A 296 20.07 -20.05 10.35
N ASP A 297 21.29 -20.19 10.86
CA ASP A 297 21.65 -21.27 11.80
C ASP A 297 20.81 -21.27 13.09
N ASP A 298 20.44 -20.10 13.59
CA ASP A 298 19.80 -19.93 14.90
C ASP A 298 18.28 -19.65 14.84
N TYR A 299 17.63 -19.84 13.69
CA TYR A 299 16.22 -19.49 13.49
C TYR A 299 15.27 -20.14 14.51
N ASN A 300 15.58 -21.37 14.94
CA ASN A 300 14.74 -22.14 15.86
C ASN A 300 14.70 -21.59 17.28
N LYS A 301 15.69 -20.78 17.69
CA LYS A 301 15.67 -20.07 18.98
C LYS A 301 14.47 -19.11 19.07
N ALA A 302 14.02 -18.57 17.94
CA ALA A 302 12.85 -17.70 17.88
C ALA A 302 11.54 -18.43 18.24
N PHE A 303 11.48 -19.75 18.12
CA PHE A 303 10.29 -20.55 18.40
C PHE A 303 9.90 -20.56 19.89
N THR A 304 10.81 -20.23 20.77
CA THR A 304 10.53 -20.08 22.22
C THR A 304 9.51 -18.97 22.51
N HIS A 305 9.30 -18.05 21.55
CA HIS A 305 8.35 -16.92 21.64
C HIS A 305 6.99 -17.23 21.01
N LEU A 306 6.81 -18.44 20.50
CA LEU A 306 5.57 -18.93 19.88
C LEU A 306 4.79 -19.84 20.83
N SER A 307 3.46 -19.82 20.69
CA SER A 307 2.63 -20.85 21.32
C SER A 307 2.83 -22.21 20.64
N LYS A 308 2.48 -23.29 21.33
CA LYS A 308 2.62 -24.67 20.82
C LYS A 308 2.05 -24.87 19.41
N TYR A 309 0.94 -24.21 19.10
CA TYR A 309 0.27 -24.35 17.81
C TYR A 309 0.87 -23.48 16.72
N GLU A 310 1.55 -22.39 17.08
CA GLU A 310 2.21 -21.47 16.13
C GLU A 310 3.58 -21.99 15.67
N ILE A 311 4.17 -22.94 16.38
CA ILE A 311 5.49 -23.48 16.02
C ILE A 311 5.40 -24.16 14.66
N PRO A 312 6.22 -23.70 13.67
CA PRO A 312 6.28 -24.32 12.36
C PRO A 312 6.61 -25.82 12.45
N LYS A 313 5.87 -26.63 11.70
CA LYS A 313 6.12 -28.07 11.56
C LYS A 313 7.10 -28.37 10.44
N GLU A 314 7.15 -27.46 9.46
CA GLU A 314 8.03 -27.57 8.29
C GLU A 314 8.82 -26.27 8.16
N VAL A 315 10.09 -26.41 7.73
CA VAL A 315 10.98 -25.29 7.42
C VAL A 315 11.54 -25.50 6.02
N LEU A 316 11.26 -24.57 5.15
CA LEU A 316 11.52 -24.68 3.73
C LEU A 316 12.30 -23.49 3.20
N VAL A 317 12.91 -23.68 2.05
CA VAL A 317 13.61 -22.60 1.31
C VAL A 317 13.06 -22.51 -0.09
N ILE A 318 12.83 -21.30 -0.55
CA ILE A 318 12.65 -20.99 -1.97
C ILE A 318 13.64 -19.92 -2.40
N GLU A 319 14.16 -20.05 -3.59
CA GLU A 319 15.21 -19.14 -4.10
C GLU A 319 14.75 -17.69 -4.14
N ASN A 320 13.54 -17.45 -4.62
CA ASN A 320 12.94 -16.13 -4.69
C ASN A 320 11.46 -16.17 -4.31
N PHE A 321 11.02 -15.20 -3.52
CA PHE A 321 9.59 -15.03 -3.29
C PHE A 321 8.94 -14.48 -4.56
N PRO A 322 7.93 -15.19 -5.12
CA PRO A 322 7.15 -14.64 -6.22
C PRO A 322 6.42 -13.38 -5.74
N GLU A 323 6.46 -12.36 -6.58
CA GLU A 323 5.83 -11.07 -6.29
C GLU A 323 4.83 -10.68 -7.37
N ASN A 324 3.78 -9.96 -6.97
CA ASN A 324 2.87 -9.24 -7.84
C ASN A 324 2.95 -7.75 -7.48
N ASN A 325 3.47 -6.92 -8.38
CA ASN A 325 3.58 -5.47 -8.18
C ASN A 325 4.29 -5.08 -6.87
N GLY A 326 5.42 -5.73 -6.58
CA GLY A 326 6.21 -5.49 -5.37
C GLY A 326 5.59 -6.05 -4.09
N LYS A 327 4.52 -6.85 -4.18
CA LYS A 327 3.92 -7.57 -3.05
C LYS A 327 4.21 -9.06 -3.15
N ILE A 328 4.59 -9.67 -2.05
CA ILE A 328 4.78 -11.13 -1.97
C ILE A 328 3.47 -11.84 -2.31
N ASN A 329 3.51 -12.73 -3.31
CA ASN A 329 2.38 -13.55 -3.71
C ASN A 329 2.30 -14.82 -2.84
N ARG A 330 1.63 -14.70 -1.69
CA ARG A 330 1.47 -15.78 -0.70
C ARG A 330 0.77 -17.02 -1.28
N VAL A 331 -0.22 -16.81 -2.16
CA VAL A 331 -0.95 -17.91 -2.81
C VAL A 331 0.00 -18.75 -3.67
N LYS A 332 0.86 -18.08 -4.46
CA LYS A 332 1.84 -18.78 -5.29
C LYS A 332 2.90 -19.48 -4.47
N ILE A 333 3.35 -18.88 -3.35
CA ILE A 333 4.29 -19.55 -2.43
C ILE A 333 3.65 -20.82 -1.86
N ARG A 334 2.40 -20.71 -1.35
CA ARG A 334 1.68 -21.89 -0.84
C ARG A 334 1.56 -22.99 -1.91
N SER A 335 1.24 -22.62 -3.15
CA SER A 335 1.19 -23.60 -4.26
C SER A 335 2.55 -24.25 -4.53
N ILE A 336 3.65 -23.48 -4.50
CA ILE A 336 5.01 -24.02 -4.69
C ILE A 336 5.35 -25.06 -3.62
N ILE A 337 5.19 -24.71 -2.34
CA ILE A 337 5.58 -25.58 -1.23
C ILE A 337 4.68 -26.81 -1.04
N ASN A 338 3.47 -26.81 -1.56
CA ASN A 338 2.58 -27.98 -1.56
C ASN A 338 2.79 -28.91 -2.75
N ASN A 339 3.52 -28.46 -3.79
CA ASN A 339 3.83 -29.25 -4.98
C ASN A 339 5.31 -29.72 -5.00
N SER A 340 6.08 -29.38 -3.97
CA SER A 340 7.47 -29.80 -3.78
C SER A 340 7.52 -31.07 -2.93
#